data_e51080b538b40e876f37510fe1d08acc
#
_entry.id   e51080b538b40e876f37510fe1d08acc
#
_cell.length_a   1.000
_cell.length_b   1.000
_cell.length_c   1.000
_cell.angle_alpha   90.00
_cell.angle_beta   90.00
_cell.angle_gamma   90.00
#
_symmetry.space_group_name_H-M   'P 1'
#
loop_
_entity.id
_entity.type
_entity.pdbx_description
1 polymer ?
#
loop_
_entity_poly.entity_id
_entity_poly.type
_entity_poly.pdbx_seq_one_letter_code
_entity_poly.pdbx_strand_id
1 'polypeptide(L)'
;LVGSEMCIRDRFHVAGMPTTVGAAEFAHSTPDSDALCVARLRAAGAVIVGKTTTTEMAYFEPSATRNPWNTGHTPGGSSSGSAAAVAAQMVPAALGSQTIGSVLRPAAFCGVIGYKGTHGLVPGDGVVPLAGLSLDHVGTFGRTVRDVELLMGIMAGRPLIAPDVWQPRFSIAPELLDRAEPAVADAVAGAAARFEEAGAIVTQVGLPESFAAIHDAGQAILAGEFSTSQAGLFRQHAASYRQRTRDLIESGLSQRTHEYVAAQITRAALQEEMRPILQEFGSLLLPSAPGTAPAGLDYTGDPWFCAPWSSIGYPAISLPNGTDAQGLPHAVQVVGLGGADASLL
;
A
#
# COMPACT_ATOMS: atom_id res chain seq x y z
N LEU A 1 -0.89 -18.34 -14.47
CA LEU A 1 -0.30 -17.11 -15.07
C LEU A 1 0.41 -17.32 -16.41
N VAL A 2 0.28 -18.49 -17.07
CA VAL A 2 1.03 -18.74 -18.31
C VAL A 2 0.78 -17.65 -19.35
N GLY A 3 1.85 -16.90 -19.71
CA GLY A 3 1.79 -15.79 -20.66
C GLY A 3 1.20 -14.48 -20.13
N SER A 4 0.85 -14.39 -18.83
CA SER A 4 0.36 -13.12 -18.26
C SER A 4 1.50 -12.11 -18.10
N GLU A 5 1.41 -11.00 -18.82
CA GLU A 5 2.37 -9.91 -18.78
C GLU A 5 2.23 -9.08 -17.50
N MET A 6 3.36 -8.70 -16.89
CA MET A 6 3.32 -7.87 -15.70
C MET A 6 4.53 -6.96 -15.56
N CYS A 7 4.33 -5.86 -14.86
CA CYS A 7 5.39 -4.95 -14.47
C CYS A 7 5.77 -5.10 -13.00
N ILE A 8 7.05 -4.91 -12.73
CA ILE A 8 7.63 -5.03 -11.40
C ILE A 8 8.07 -3.64 -10.91
N ARG A 9 7.58 -3.22 -9.74
CA ARG A 9 7.99 -1.97 -9.12
C ARG A 9 9.51 -1.93 -8.90
N ASP A 10 10.14 -0.77 -9.14
CA ASP A 10 11.59 -0.59 -9.13
C ASP A 10 12.21 -0.49 -7.73
N ARG A 11 11.83 -1.40 -6.85
CA ARG A 11 12.54 -1.74 -5.60
C ARG A 11 12.64 -3.26 -5.40
N PHE A 12 12.02 -4.05 -6.30
CA PHE A 12 12.16 -5.49 -6.31
C PHE A 12 13.29 -5.89 -7.26
N HIS A 13 14.16 -6.77 -6.82
CA HIS A 13 15.18 -7.33 -7.68
C HIS A 13 14.53 -8.19 -8.78
N VAL A 14 14.98 -7.94 -10.00
CA VAL A 14 14.72 -8.77 -11.18
C VAL A 14 16.07 -9.04 -11.82
N ALA A 15 16.45 -10.29 -11.95
CA ALA A 15 17.74 -10.68 -12.50
C ALA A 15 17.98 -10.03 -13.87
N GLY A 16 19.12 -9.36 -14.01
CA GLY A 16 19.52 -8.67 -15.24
C GLY A 16 18.80 -7.34 -15.52
N MET A 17 17.92 -6.86 -14.63
CA MET A 17 17.26 -5.56 -14.76
C MET A 17 17.71 -4.62 -13.64
N PRO A 18 18.05 -3.34 -13.91
CA PRO A 18 18.42 -2.39 -12.85
C PRO A 18 17.36 -2.26 -11.78
N THR A 19 17.79 -2.09 -10.52
CA THR A 19 16.93 -1.75 -9.38
C THR A 19 17.39 -0.42 -8.82
N THR A 20 16.74 0.67 -9.25
CA THR A 20 17.19 2.04 -9.00
C THR A 20 16.53 2.67 -7.78
N VAL A 21 15.43 2.11 -7.29
CA VAL A 21 14.60 2.65 -6.19
C VAL A 21 14.24 4.13 -6.34
N GLY A 22 14.24 4.63 -7.58
CA GLY A 22 14.01 6.03 -7.87
C GLY A 22 15.13 6.97 -7.41
N ALA A 23 16.30 6.45 -7.05
CA ALA A 23 17.44 7.19 -6.53
C ALA A 23 18.67 7.04 -7.44
N ALA A 24 19.36 8.14 -7.74
CA ALA A 24 20.50 8.18 -8.67
C ALA A 24 21.64 7.25 -8.24
N GLU A 25 21.90 7.14 -6.95
CA GLU A 25 22.96 6.30 -6.38
C GLU A 25 22.80 4.81 -6.71
N PHE A 26 21.58 4.35 -6.95
CA PHE A 26 21.27 2.97 -7.30
C PHE A 26 21.10 2.74 -8.81
N ALA A 27 21.28 3.76 -9.64
CA ALA A 27 21.02 3.68 -11.09
C ALA A 27 21.77 2.57 -11.81
N HIS A 28 22.92 2.13 -11.28
CA HIS A 28 23.78 1.08 -11.83
C HIS A 28 23.67 -0.26 -11.07
N SER A 29 22.76 -0.37 -10.09
CA SER A 29 22.57 -1.60 -9.35
C SER A 29 21.73 -2.60 -10.16
N THR A 30 22.39 -3.63 -10.71
CA THR A 30 21.73 -4.72 -11.45
C THR A 30 21.91 -6.01 -10.68
N PRO A 31 20.84 -6.58 -10.10
CA PRO A 31 20.92 -7.82 -9.33
C PRO A 31 21.10 -9.03 -10.25
N ASP A 32 21.82 -10.05 -9.75
CA ASP A 32 22.02 -11.33 -10.43
C ASP A 32 20.88 -12.33 -10.19
N SER A 33 19.99 -12.03 -9.24
CA SER A 33 18.87 -12.90 -8.85
C SER A 33 17.55 -12.13 -8.71
N ASP A 34 16.45 -12.81 -8.93
CA ASP A 34 15.12 -12.31 -8.67
C ASP A 34 14.85 -12.22 -7.16
N ALA A 35 14.05 -11.24 -6.75
CA ALA A 35 13.39 -11.28 -5.45
C ALA A 35 12.50 -12.53 -5.34
N LEU A 36 12.36 -13.10 -4.14
CA LEU A 36 11.64 -14.37 -3.96
C LEU A 36 10.21 -14.33 -4.53
N CYS A 37 9.49 -13.24 -4.32
CA CYS A 37 8.15 -13.06 -4.89
C CYS A 37 8.17 -13.02 -6.43
N VAL A 38 9.18 -12.40 -7.04
CA VAL A 38 9.37 -12.34 -8.49
C VAL A 38 9.71 -13.72 -9.05
N ALA A 39 10.61 -14.46 -8.40
CA ALA A 39 10.97 -15.82 -8.79
C ALA A 39 9.75 -16.76 -8.77
N ARG A 40 8.89 -16.65 -7.75
CA ARG A 40 7.64 -17.43 -7.66
C ARG A 40 6.66 -17.09 -8.79
N LEU A 41 6.50 -15.82 -9.13
CA LEU A 41 5.65 -15.39 -10.25
C LEU A 41 6.18 -15.92 -11.58
N ARG A 42 7.49 -15.81 -11.82
CA ARG A 42 8.14 -16.35 -13.03
C ARG A 42 7.98 -17.87 -13.12
N ALA A 43 8.16 -18.59 -12.02
CA ALA A 43 7.94 -20.03 -11.95
C ALA A 43 6.48 -20.44 -12.23
N ALA A 44 5.52 -19.56 -11.89
CA ALA A 44 4.09 -19.74 -12.20
C ALA A 44 3.73 -19.34 -13.65
N GLY A 45 4.70 -18.94 -14.48
CA GLY A 45 4.51 -18.63 -15.90
C GLY A 45 4.21 -17.16 -16.20
N ALA A 46 4.44 -16.23 -15.26
CA ALA A 46 4.32 -14.80 -15.52
C ALA A 46 5.46 -14.33 -16.46
N VAL A 47 5.11 -13.43 -17.38
CA VAL A 47 6.06 -12.74 -18.27
C VAL A 47 6.35 -11.36 -17.69
N ILE A 48 7.60 -11.13 -17.25
CA ILE A 48 8.01 -9.82 -16.72
C ILE A 48 8.44 -8.95 -17.91
N VAL A 49 7.62 -7.95 -18.22
CA VAL A 49 7.84 -7.06 -19.38
C VAL A 49 8.70 -5.85 -19.03
N GLY A 50 8.85 -5.50 -17.76
CA GLY A 50 9.68 -4.38 -17.36
C GLY A 50 9.54 -3.98 -15.91
N LYS A 51 10.24 -2.90 -15.55
CA LYS A 51 10.19 -2.25 -14.25
C LYS A 51 9.36 -0.97 -14.34
N THR A 52 8.63 -0.66 -13.27
CA THR A 52 7.84 0.57 -13.14
C THR A 52 8.49 1.53 -12.17
N THR A 53 8.39 2.82 -12.46
CA THR A 53 8.94 3.88 -11.62
C THR A 53 8.35 3.86 -10.21
N THR A 54 9.18 4.19 -9.25
CA THR A 54 8.81 4.46 -7.87
C THR A 54 9.25 5.88 -7.47
N THR A 55 8.69 6.41 -6.41
CA THR A 55 9.26 7.59 -5.75
C THR A 55 10.62 7.23 -5.16
N GLU A 56 11.49 8.24 -4.95
CA GLU A 56 12.82 8.01 -4.38
C GLU A 56 12.73 7.24 -3.07
N MET A 57 13.49 6.14 -2.97
CA MET A 57 13.54 5.23 -1.83
C MET A 57 12.17 4.74 -1.34
N ALA A 58 11.15 4.76 -2.23
CA ALA A 58 9.77 4.46 -1.89
C ALA A 58 9.11 5.46 -0.92
N TYR A 59 9.68 6.63 -0.71
CA TYR A 59 9.18 7.69 0.16
C TYR A 59 8.41 8.78 -0.62
N PHE A 60 8.32 10.01 -0.14
CA PHE A 60 7.42 11.05 -0.67
C PHE A 60 7.99 11.91 -1.80
N GLU A 61 9.20 11.66 -2.31
CA GLU A 61 9.75 12.38 -3.44
C GLU A 61 9.14 11.88 -4.76
N PRO A 62 8.29 12.66 -5.45
CA PRO A 62 7.51 12.16 -6.57
C PRO A 62 8.36 11.70 -7.76
N SER A 63 7.83 10.75 -8.52
CA SER A 63 8.36 10.34 -9.83
C SER A 63 7.75 11.20 -10.96
N ALA A 64 8.28 11.07 -12.17
CA ALA A 64 7.74 11.74 -13.35
C ALA A 64 6.44 11.14 -13.89
N THR A 65 5.94 10.06 -13.27
CA THR A 65 4.71 9.38 -13.69
C THR A 65 3.49 10.28 -13.52
N ARG A 66 2.62 10.25 -14.50
CA ARG A 66 1.37 11.02 -14.53
C ARG A 66 0.16 10.12 -14.38
N ASN A 67 -0.95 10.67 -13.88
CA ASN A 67 -2.20 9.94 -13.76
C ASN A 67 -2.82 9.69 -15.14
N PRO A 68 -3.15 8.45 -15.52
CA PRO A 68 -3.74 8.15 -16.83
C PRO A 68 -5.13 8.76 -17.04
N TRP A 69 -5.88 9.07 -15.98
CA TRP A 69 -7.19 9.71 -16.07
C TRP A 69 -7.07 11.22 -16.39
N ASN A 70 -6.04 11.86 -15.84
CA ASN A 70 -5.73 13.26 -16.12
C ASN A 70 -4.24 13.50 -15.89
N THR A 71 -3.49 13.75 -16.96
CA THR A 71 -2.03 13.91 -16.92
C THR A 71 -1.55 15.15 -16.17
N GLY A 72 -2.45 16.06 -15.81
CA GLY A 72 -2.17 17.20 -14.91
C GLY A 72 -2.20 16.84 -13.42
N HIS A 73 -2.54 15.60 -13.07
CA HIS A 73 -2.71 15.11 -11.71
C HIS A 73 -1.68 14.02 -11.37
N THR A 74 -1.39 13.89 -10.07
CA THR A 74 -0.54 12.82 -9.56
C THR A 74 -1.22 11.45 -9.73
N PRO A 75 -0.48 10.38 -10.06
CA PRO A 75 -1.00 9.00 -9.98
C PRO A 75 -1.00 8.47 -8.55
N GLY A 76 -0.61 9.27 -7.57
CA GLY A 76 -0.29 8.83 -6.23
C GLY A 76 1.12 8.25 -6.15
N GLY A 77 1.39 7.59 -5.03
CA GLY A 77 2.70 6.96 -4.78
C GLY A 77 2.72 6.20 -3.46
N SER A 78 3.83 5.55 -3.24
CA SER A 78 5.10 5.53 -3.97
C SER A 78 5.13 4.52 -5.14
N SER A 79 4.16 3.60 -5.32
CA SER A 79 4.07 2.70 -6.48
C SER A 79 3.41 3.39 -7.71
N SER A 80 3.87 4.59 -8.04
CA SER A 80 3.27 5.47 -9.05
C SER A 80 3.17 4.80 -10.43
N GLY A 81 4.27 4.25 -10.91
CA GLY A 81 4.34 3.60 -12.22
C GLY A 81 3.51 2.32 -12.30
N SER A 82 3.44 1.54 -11.21
CA SER A 82 2.68 0.28 -11.17
C SER A 82 1.17 0.52 -11.31
N ALA A 83 0.62 1.45 -10.52
CA ALA A 83 -0.79 1.81 -10.61
C ALA A 83 -1.13 2.41 -11.97
N ALA A 84 -0.30 3.34 -12.47
CA ALA A 84 -0.50 3.97 -13.77
C ALA A 84 -0.44 2.96 -14.93
N ALA A 85 0.48 1.99 -14.90
CA ALA A 85 0.62 0.99 -15.96
C ALA A 85 -0.63 0.08 -16.06
N VAL A 86 -1.19 -0.34 -14.92
CA VAL A 86 -2.43 -1.13 -14.90
C VAL A 86 -3.63 -0.29 -15.34
N ALA A 87 -3.73 0.96 -14.87
CA ALA A 87 -4.80 1.88 -15.25
C ALA A 87 -4.78 2.23 -16.74
N ALA A 88 -3.58 2.43 -17.30
CA ALA A 88 -3.38 2.67 -18.74
C ALA A 88 -3.51 1.39 -19.59
N GLN A 89 -3.83 0.24 -18.99
CA GLN A 89 -3.95 -1.07 -19.64
C GLN A 89 -2.67 -1.53 -20.37
N MET A 90 -1.51 -1.04 -19.95
CA MET A 90 -0.22 -1.48 -20.50
C MET A 90 0.09 -2.93 -20.09
N VAL A 91 -0.37 -3.32 -18.89
CA VAL A 91 -0.26 -4.68 -18.36
C VAL A 91 -1.53 -5.02 -17.55
N PRO A 92 -1.93 -6.30 -17.47
CA PRO A 92 -3.08 -6.71 -16.66
C PRO A 92 -2.84 -6.54 -15.16
N ALA A 93 -1.57 -6.64 -14.71
CA ALA A 93 -1.23 -6.57 -13.30
C ALA A 93 0.20 -6.04 -13.08
N ALA A 94 0.46 -5.54 -11.86
CA ALA A 94 1.78 -5.07 -11.47
C ALA A 94 2.07 -5.32 -9.99
N LEU A 95 3.35 -5.43 -9.63
CA LEU A 95 3.77 -5.45 -8.23
C LEU A 95 3.91 -4.04 -7.68
N GLY A 96 3.56 -3.91 -6.43
CA GLY A 96 3.77 -2.74 -5.59
C GLY A 96 4.31 -3.11 -4.22
N SER A 97 4.64 -2.11 -3.43
CA SER A 97 4.89 -2.29 -2.01
C SER A 97 4.31 -1.13 -1.22
N GLN A 98 3.95 -1.38 0.03
CA GLN A 98 3.38 -0.36 0.91
C GLN A 98 4.03 -0.41 2.27
N THR A 99 4.49 0.77 2.70
CA THR A 99 4.95 1.02 4.06
C THR A 99 3.90 1.82 4.84
N ILE A 100 3.32 2.82 4.18
CA ILE A 100 2.25 3.67 4.74
C ILE A 100 0.98 3.56 3.90
N GLY A 101 0.99 4.04 2.63
CA GLY A 101 -0.16 4.05 1.74
C GLY A 101 0.17 3.74 0.27
N SER A 102 1.33 3.16 0.01
CA SER A 102 1.96 3.16 -1.32
C SER A 102 1.42 2.12 -2.33
N VAL A 103 0.39 1.38 -1.98
CA VAL A 103 -0.41 0.53 -2.90
C VAL A 103 -1.84 1.04 -2.96
N LEU A 104 -2.48 1.19 -1.80
CA LEU A 104 -3.91 1.50 -1.74
C LEU A 104 -4.22 2.91 -2.27
N ARG A 105 -3.38 3.91 -1.92
CA ARG A 105 -3.56 5.29 -2.38
C ARG A 105 -3.37 5.45 -3.90
N PRO A 106 -2.27 5.00 -4.53
CA PRO A 106 -2.16 5.07 -5.98
C PRO A 106 -3.19 4.20 -6.71
N ALA A 107 -3.65 3.10 -6.12
CA ALA A 107 -4.76 2.32 -6.65
C ALA A 107 -6.05 3.16 -6.71
N ALA A 108 -6.38 3.88 -5.63
CA ALA A 108 -7.53 4.76 -5.57
C ALA A 108 -7.46 5.87 -6.62
N PHE A 109 -6.32 6.55 -6.72
CA PHE A 109 -6.14 7.67 -7.65
C PHE A 109 -6.10 7.26 -9.13
N CYS A 110 -5.69 6.02 -9.40
CA CYS A 110 -5.65 5.48 -10.76
C CYS A 110 -6.87 4.62 -11.12
N GLY A 111 -7.82 4.42 -10.21
CA GLY A 111 -9.04 3.66 -10.49
C GLY A 111 -8.79 2.18 -10.77
N VAL A 112 -7.84 1.57 -10.08
CA VAL A 112 -7.50 0.15 -10.17
C VAL A 112 -7.62 -0.52 -8.81
N ILE A 113 -7.68 -1.84 -8.78
CA ILE A 113 -7.64 -2.59 -7.52
C ILE A 113 -6.21 -2.63 -7.02
N GLY A 114 -6.02 -2.26 -5.74
CA GLY A 114 -4.75 -2.42 -5.03
C GLY A 114 -4.94 -3.27 -3.79
N TYR A 115 -4.08 -4.27 -3.62
CA TYR A 115 -4.12 -5.14 -2.45
C TYR A 115 -2.79 -5.13 -1.70
N LYS A 116 -2.86 -4.93 -0.39
CA LYS A 116 -1.78 -5.03 0.56
C LYS A 116 -2.10 -6.17 1.54
N GLY A 117 -1.37 -7.25 1.48
CA GLY A 117 -1.56 -8.41 2.38
C GLY A 117 -1.19 -8.10 3.83
N THR A 118 -1.46 -9.03 4.72
CA THR A 118 -0.94 -9.04 6.10
C THR A 118 0.59 -8.89 6.07
N HIS A 119 1.16 -8.17 7.04
CA HIS A 119 2.61 -8.04 7.16
C HIS A 119 3.27 -9.43 7.25
N GLY A 120 4.29 -9.64 6.41
CA GLY A 120 4.99 -10.93 6.34
C GLY A 120 4.28 -12.04 5.54
N LEU A 121 3.08 -11.82 5.00
CA LEU A 121 2.42 -12.80 4.11
C LEU A 121 3.28 -13.15 2.91
N VAL A 122 3.86 -12.14 2.28
CA VAL A 122 4.85 -12.31 1.21
C VAL A 122 6.22 -11.91 1.74
N PRO A 123 7.22 -12.81 1.66
CA PRO A 123 8.57 -12.49 2.09
C PRO A 123 9.19 -11.32 1.34
N GLY A 124 9.96 -10.50 2.05
CA GLY A 124 10.65 -9.32 1.50
C GLY A 124 12.04 -9.60 0.90
N ASP A 125 12.43 -10.86 0.75
CA ASP A 125 13.74 -11.24 0.22
C ASP A 125 13.95 -10.69 -1.20
N GLY A 126 15.02 -9.90 -1.39
CA GLY A 126 15.31 -9.23 -2.65
C GLY A 126 14.47 -7.98 -2.91
N VAL A 127 13.80 -7.43 -1.89
CA VAL A 127 13.12 -6.13 -1.94
C VAL A 127 13.96 -5.11 -1.19
N VAL A 128 14.33 -4.01 -1.82
CA VAL A 128 15.07 -2.93 -1.15
C VAL A 128 14.18 -2.32 -0.06
N PRO A 129 14.58 -2.33 1.23
CA PRO A 129 13.68 -1.92 2.31
C PRO A 129 13.55 -0.39 2.42
N LEU A 130 12.35 0.08 2.84
CA LEU A 130 12.14 1.40 3.42
C LEU A 130 12.02 1.28 4.95
N ALA A 131 11.10 0.45 5.44
CA ALA A 131 10.99 0.06 6.85
C ALA A 131 10.71 -1.44 6.92
N GLY A 132 11.73 -2.23 6.58
CA GLY A 132 11.61 -3.65 6.27
C GLY A 132 11.33 -4.55 7.46
N LEU A 133 11.58 -4.09 8.68
CA LEU A 133 11.37 -4.88 9.88
C LEU A 133 9.89 -4.93 10.29
N SER A 134 9.20 -3.79 10.23
CA SER A 134 7.87 -3.65 10.83
C SER A 134 6.77 -3.22 9.87
N LEU A 135 7.08 -2.46 8.81
CA LEU A 135 6.06 -1.74 8.05
C LEU A 135 5.99 -2.10 6.57
N ASP A 136 7.04 -2.67 5.97
CA ASP A 136 7.05 -2.94 4.54
C ASP A 136 6.18 -4.16 4.20
N HIS A 137 5.25 -3.95 3.26
CA HIS A 137 4.39 -4.99 2.71
C HIS A 137 4.63 -5.10 1.20
N VAL A 138 4.66 -6.31 0.69
CA VAL A 138 4.49 -6.56 -0.74
C VAL A 138 3.00 -6.46 -1.07
N GLY A 139 2.68 -5.80 -2.17
CA GLY A 139 1.31 -5.66 -2.64
C GLY A 139 1.21 -5.78 -4.16
N THR A 140 -0.01 -5.76 -4.65
CA THR A 140 -0.33 -5.97 -6.05
C THR A 140 -1.33 -4.95 -6.55
N PHE A 141 -1.29 -4.71 -7.86
CA PHE A 141 -2.32 -4.00 -8.61
C PHE A 141 -2.89 -4.94 -9.65
N GLY A 142 -4.20 -4.88 -9.84
CA GLY A 142 -4.94 -5.64 -10.84
C GLY A 142 -6.19 -4.92 -11.28
N ARG A 143 -6.91 -5.49 -12.24
CA ARG A 143 -8.20 -4.97 -12.71
C ARG A 143 -9.38 -5.63 -12.03
N THR A 144 -9.17 -6.80 -11.46
CA THR A 144 -10.17 -7.56 -10.69
C THR A 144 -9.61 -8.02 -9.35
N VAL A 145 -10.49 -8.32 -8.37
CA VAL A 145 -10.09 -8.92 -7.09
C VAL A 145 -9.38 -10.25 -7.33
N ARG A 146 -9.87 -11.03 -8.29
CA ARG A 146 -9.27 -12.32 -8.64
C ARG A 146 -7.83 -12.22 -9.17
N ASP A 147 -7.49 -11.11 -9.86
CA ASP A 147 -6.11 -10.89 -10.30
C ASP A 147 -5.17 -10.73 -9.10
N VAL A 148 -5.57 -9.89 -8.14
CA VAL A 148 -4.74 -9.63 -6.96
C VAL A 148 -4.68 -10.83 -6.02
N GLU A 149 -5.79 -11.58 -5.86
CA GLU A 149 -5.84 -12.85 -5.12
C GLU A 149 -4.84 -13.87 -5.69
N LEU A 150 -4.91 -14.09 -6.99
CA LEU A 150 -4.03 -15.05 -7.69
C LEU A 150 -2.55 -14.68 -7.49
N LEU A 151 -2.20 -13.43 -7.72
CA LEU A 151 -0.82 -12.94 -7.57
C LEU A 151 -0.33 -13.07 -6.13
N MET A 152 -1.16 -12.67 -5.15
CA MET A 152 -0.80 -12.77 -3.74
C MET A 152 -0.61 -14.22 -3.30
N GLY A 153 -1.49 -15.14 -3.72
CA GLY A 153 -1.36 -16.56 -3.43
C GLY A 153 -0.06 -17.16 -3.97
N ILE A 154 0.30 -16.84 -5.21
CA ILE A 154 1.56 -17.28 -5.83
C ILE A 154 2.76 -16.71 -5.06
N MET A 155 2.77 -15.42 -4.77
CA MET A 155 3.87 -14.78 -4.05
C MET A 155 4.01 -15.26 -2.61
N ALA A 156 2.89 -15.55 -1.94
CA ALA A 156 2.87 -16.14 -0.60
C ALA A 156 3.33 -17.61 -0.61
N GLY A 157 3.36 -18.27 -1.77
CA GLY A 157 3.70 -19.69 -1.92
C GLY A 157 2.59 -20.64 -1.45
N ARG A 158 1.35 -20.14 -1.34
CA ARG A 158 0.17 -20.91 -0.98
C ARG A 158 -1.08 -20.24 -1.56
N PRO A 159 -2.11 -21.00 -1.97
CA PRO A 159 -3.37 -20.40 -2.41
C PRO A 159 -4.04 -19.65 -1.24
N LEU A 160 -4.68 -18.54 -1.54
CA LEU A 160 -5.55 -17.81 -0.62
C LEU A 160 -6.99 -18.25 -0.91
N ILE A 161 -7.41 -19.35 -0.30
CA ILE A 161 -8.75 -19.91 -0.51
C ILE A 161 -9.69 -19.24 0.48
N ALA A 162 -10.65 -18.48 -0.03
CA ALA A 162 -11.67 -17.87 0.78
C ALA A 162 -12.49 -18.97 1.49
N PRO A 163 -12.78 -18.81 2.79
CA PRO A 163 -13.75 -19.67 3.44
C PRO A 163 -15.15 -19.42 2.87
N ASP A 164 -16.01 -20.44 2.92
CA ASP A 164 -17.43 -20.25 2.63
C ASP A 164 -18.02 -19.32 3.71
N VAL A 165 -18.21 -18.06 3.38
CA VAL A 165 -18.81 -17.07 4.27
C VAL A 165 -20.29 -16.97 3.93
N TRP A 166 -21.11 -17.45 4.85
CA TRP A 166 -22.57 -17.41 4.69
C TRP A 166 -23.11 -15.98 4.60
N GLN A 167 -22.56 -15.06 5.41
CA GLN A 167 -23.00 -13.67 5.45
C GLN A 167 -21.80 -12.76 5.74
N PRO A 168 -21.31 -12.02 4.74
CA PRO A 168 -20.24 -11.05 4.94
C PRO A 168 -20.64 -9.97 5.95
N ARG A 169 -19.70 -9.57 6.79
CA ARG A 169 -19.90 -8.53 7.81
C ARG A 169 -18.90 -7.42 7.58
N PHE A 170 -19.41 -6.20 7.62
CA PHE A 170 -18.59 -4.98 7.50
C PHE A 170 -18.89 -4.03 8.65
N SER A 171 -17.92 -3.23 9.00
CA SER A 171 -18.06 -2.16 9.98
C SER A 171 -17.69 -0.81 9.35
N ILE A 172 -18.25 0.27 9.86
CA ILE A 172 -17.92 1.65 9.50
C ILE A 172 -17.68 2.42 10.79
N ALA A 173 -16.58 3.19 10.83
CA ALA A 173 -16.33 4.16 11.89
C ALA A 173 -16.66 5.56 11.37
N PRO A 174 -17.77 6.20 11.83
CA PRO A 174 -18.22 7.49 11.34
C PRO A 174 -17.14 8.58 11.42
N GLU A 175 -16.34 8.59 12.49
CA GLU A 175 -15.25 9.53 12.70
C GLU A 175 -14.16 9.50 11.61
N LEU A 176 -14.05 8.39 10.85
CA LEU A 176 -13.17 8.32 9.70
C LEU A 176 -13.77 9.05 8.50
N LEU A 177 -15.08 9.00 8.33
CA LEU A 177 -15.75 9.64 7.20
C LEU A 177 -15.68 11.17 7.30
N ASP A 178 -15.68 11.73 8.50
CA ASP A 178 -15.56 13.16 8.76
C ASP A 178 -14.26 13.79 8.23
N ARG A 179 -13.25 12.97 7.96
CA ARG A 179 -11.95 13.41 7.41
C ARG A 179 -11.86 13.32 5.88
N ALA A 180 -12.86 12.76 5.23
CA ALA A 180 -12.90 12.66 3.79
C ALA A 180 -13.63 13.86 3.16
N GLU A 181 -13.32 14.15 1.91
CA GLU A 181 -14.15 15.04 1.11
C GLU A 181 -15.57 14.46 1.00
N PRO A 182 -16.62 15.29 0.99
CA PRO A 182 -18.01 14.81 1.02
C PRO A 182 -18.32 13.75 -0.03
N ALA A 183 -17.85 13.95 -1.27
CA ALA A 183 -18.06 12.98 -2.35
C ALA A 183 -17.45 11.60 -2.08
N VAL A 184 -16.32 11.54 -1.38
CA VAL A 184 -15.67 10.29 -1.01
C VAL A 184 -16.37 9.64 0.19
N ALA A 185 -16.80 10.42 1.17
CA ALA A 185 -17.62 9.93 2.28
C ALA A 185 -18.95 9.33 1.78
N ASP A 186 -19.64 10.03 0.87
CA ASP A 186 -20.87 9.55 0.22
C ASP A 186 -20.63 8.27 -0.58
N ALA A 187 -19.46 8.15 -1.23
CA ALA A 187 -19.09 6.95 -1.97
C ALA A 187 -18.91 5.73 -1.04
N VAL A 188 -18.34 5.91 0.15
CA VAL A 188 -18.24 4.84 1.16
C VAL A 188 -19.62 4.44 1.66
N ALA A 189 -20.48 5.41 1.99
CA ALA A 189 -21.86 5.13 2.41
C ALA A 189 -22.65 4.39 1.32
N GLY A 190 -22.50 4.82 0.06
CA GLY A 190 -23.10 4.12 -1.07
C GLY A 190 -22.56 2.71 -1.32
N ALA A 191 -21.28 2.46 -1.03
CA ALA A 191 -20.71 1.10 -1.06
C ALA A 191 -21.32 0.22 0.05
N ALA A 192 -21.45 0.74 1.26
CA ALA A 192 -22.08 0.06 2.38
C ALA A 192 -23.51 -0.36 2.04
N ALA A 193 -24.32 0.55 1.50
CA ALA A 193 -25.68 0.26 1.07
C ALA A 193 -25.74 -0.87 0.02
N ARG A 194 -24.83 -0.86 -0.97
CA ARG A 194 -24.76 -1.95 -1.97
C ARG A 194 -24.34 -3.29 -1.36
N PHE A 195 -23.49 -3.29 -0.34
CA PHE A 195 -23.16 -4.53 0.38
C PHE A 195 -24.37 -5.04 1.17
N GLU A 196 -25.16 -4.16 1.80
CA GLU A 196 -26.40 -4.54 2.49
C GLU A 196 -27.44 -5.09 1.52
N GLU A 197 -27.64 -4.46 0.36
CA GLU A 197 -28.49 -4.95 -0.72
C GLU A 197 -28.06 -6.33 -1.23
N ALA A 198 -26.75 -6.61 -1.20
CA ALA A 198 -26.19 -7.93 -1.54
C ALA A 198 -26.27 -8.96 -0.39
N GLY A 199 -26.85 -8.59 0.77
CA GLY A 199 -27.06 -9.47 1.91
C GLY A 199 -26.00 -9.43 3.00
N ALA A 200 -25.03 -8.51 2.93
CA ALA A 200 -24.06 -8.31 4.00
C ALA A 200 -24.71 -7.58 5.21
N ILE A 201 -24.06 -7.71 6.37
CA ILE A 201 -24.40 -6.90 7.56
C ILE A 201 -23.38 -5.76 7.64
N VAL A 202 -23.87 -4.52 7.76
CA VAL A 202 -23.02 -3.34 8.00
C VAL A 202 -23.37 -2.74 9.35
N THR A 203 -22.35 -2.55 10.22
CA THR A 203 -22.53 -2.07 11.60
C THR A 203 -21.64 -0.86 11.86
N GLN A 204 -22.13 0.14 12.56
CA GLN A 204 -21.31 1.25 13.03
C GLN A 204 -20.51 0.83 14.27
N VAL A 205 -19.22 1.21 14.29
CA VAL A 205 -18.30 0.94 15.39
C VAL A 205 -17.51 2.20 15.76
N GLY A 206 -17.09 2.31 17.01
CA GLY A 206 -16.11 3.33 17.43
C GLY A 206 -14.69 2.79 17.30
N LEU A 207 -13.74 3.67 17.04
CA LEU A 207 -12.33 3.32 17.03
C LEU A 207 -11.74 3.36 18.45
N PRO A 208 -10.75 2.51 18.75
CA PRO A 208 -10.06 2.54 20.04
C PRO A 208 -9.31 3.85 20.27
N GLU A 209 -9.10 4.21 21.56
CA GLU A 209 -8.39 5.42 21.93
C GLU A 209 -6.95 5.47 21.39
N SER A 210 -6.27 4.32 21.32
CA SER A 210 -4.92 4.19 20.75
C SER A 210 -4.83 4.57 19.26
N PHE A 211 -5.96 4.61 18.54
CA PHE A 211 -6.01 4.99 17.13
C PHE A 211 -5.51 6.43 16.91
N ALA A 212 -5.76 7.34 17.84
CA ALA A 212 -5.35 8.73 17.72
C ALA A 212 -3.81 8.90 17.62
N ALA A 213 -3.05 8.04 18.29
CA ALA A 213 -1.58 8.12 18.35
C ALA A 213 -0.85 7.30 17.26
N ILE A 214 -1.57 6.49 16.45
CA ILE A 214 -0.91 5.54 15.55
C ILE A 214 -0.18 6.20 14.39
N HIS A 215 -0.62 7.38 13.95
CA HIS A 215 0.04 8.10 12.86
C HIS A 215 1.44 8.54 13.27
N ASP A 216 1.58 9.15 14.46
CA ASP A 216 2.87 9.59 14.99
C ASP A 216 3.76 8.37 15.30
N ALA A 217 3.19 7.33 15.89
CA ALA A 217 3.92 6.09 16.16
C ALA A 217 4.42 5.45 14.85
N GLY A 218 3.61 5.38 13.80
CA GLY A 218 4.01 4.88 12.50
C GLY A 218 5.15 5.68 11.87
N GLN A 219 5.12 7.00 11.98
CA GLN A 219 6.20 7.87 11.51
C GLN A 219 7.50 7.67 12.30
N ALA A 220 7.41 7.53 13.62
CA ALA A 220 8.58 7.28 14.47
C ALA A 220 9.22 5.91 14.13
N ILE A 221 8.42 4.86 13.90
CA ILE A 221 8.92 3.55 13.49
C ILE A 221 9.58 3.64 12.11
N LEU A 222 8.92 4.29 11.15
CA LEU A 222 9.46 4.49 9.81
C LEU A 222 10.80 5.20 9.82
N ALA A 223 10.91 6.32 10.53
CA ALA A 223 12.14 7.10 10.61
C ALA A 223 13.30 6.28 11.21
N GLY A 224 13.04 5.58 12.32
CA GLY A 224 14.04 4.74 12.99
C GLY A 224 14.54 3.58 12.12
N GLU A 225 13.63 2.85 11.48
CA GLU A 225 14.00 1.70 10.65
C GLU A 225 14.67 2.13 9.34
N PHE A 226 14.16 3.16 8.69
CA PHE A 226 14.74 3.66 7.44
C PHE A 226 16.14 4.24 7.67
N SER A 227 16.31 5.08 8.68
CA SER A 227 17.62 5.64 9.01
C SER A 227 18.64 4.55 9.34
N THR A 228 18.23 3.50 10.03
CA THR A 228 19.09 2.34 10.33
C THR A 228 19.58 1.66 9.06
N SER A 229 18.68 1.43 8.09
CA SER A 229 19.04 0.81 6.81
C SER A 229 19.90 1.70 5.91
N GLN A 230 19.73 3.03 6.00
CA GLN A 230 20.41 4.00 5.13
C GLN A 230 21.67 4.63 5.73
N ALA A 231 21.93 4.46 7.04
CA ALA A 231 23.01 5.16 7.75
C ALA A 231 24.40 5.04 7.09
N GLY A 232 24.71 3.89 6.49
CA GLY A 232 25.97 3.65 5.81
C GLY A 232 26.12 4.49 4.54
N LEU A 233 25.13 4.43 3.66
CA LEU A 233 25.08 5.18 2.39
C LEU A 233 24.94 6.67 2.62
N PHE A 234 24.10 7.06 3.56
CA PHE A 234 23.85 8.47 3.88
C PHE A 234 25.11 9.20 4.32
N ARG A 235 25.98 8.57 5.13
CA ARG A 235 27.27 9.18 5.54
C ARG A 235 28.19 9.47 4.34
N GLN A 236 28.07 8.70 3.27
CA GLN A 236 28.94 8.87 2.08
C GLN A 236 28.30 9.75 1.01
N HIS A 237 26.98 9.73 0.88
CA HIS A 237 26.23 10.28 -0.25
C HIS A 237 25.01 11.14 0.15
N ALA A 238 25.04 11.81 1.30
CA ALA A 238 23.91 12.59 1.82
C ALA A 238 23.36 13.63 0.79
N ALA A 239 24.26 14.24 0.00
CA ALA A 239 23.86 15.23 -0.99
C ALA A 239 23.09 14.66 -2.20
N SER A 240 23.16 13.35 -2.43
CA SER A 240 22.47 12.68 -3.55
C SER A 240 21.01 12.38 -3.24
N TYR A 241 20.62 12.35 -1.97
CA TYR A 241 19.22 12.17 -1.57
C TYR A 241 18.45 13.47 -1.71
N ARG A 242 17.22 13.39 -2.22
CA ARG A 242 16.29 14.52 -2.30
C ARG A 242 15.82 14.92 -0.89
N GLN A 243 15.30 16.13 -0.76
CA GLN A 243 15.11 16.78 0.54
C GLN A 243 14.26 15.95 1.51
N ARG A 244 13.09 15.48 1.11
CA ARG A 244 12.18 14.73 1.99
C ARG A 244 12.78 13.41 2.46
N THR A 245 13.52 12.71 1.58
CA THR A 245 14.23 11.48 1.94
C THR A 245 15.33 11.75 2.95
N ARG A 246 16.07 12.84 2.78
CA ARG A 246 17.10 13.31 3.69
C ARG A 246 16.52 13.63 5.06
N ASP A 247 15.46 14.44 5.11
CA ASP A 247 14.79 14.83 6.36
C ASP A 247 14.33 13.60 7.16
N LEU A 248 13.81 12.57 6.48
CA LEU A 248 13.41 11.32 7.14
C LEU A 248 14.62 10.60 7.75
N ILE A 249 15.73 10.50 7.02
CA ILE A 249 16.96 9.84 7.53
C ILE A 249 17.51 10.61 8.73
N GLU A 250 17.62 11.93 8.63
CA GLU A 250 18.12 12.80 9.72
C GLU A 250 17.22 12.72 10.96
N SER A 251 15.89 12.73 10.78
CA SER A 251 14.93 12.52 11.85
C SER A 251 15.16 11.19 12.59
N GLY A 252 15.33 10.10 11.84
CA GLY A 252 15.57 8.79 12.45
C GLY A 252 16.93 8.66 13.11
N LEU A 253 18.00 9.28 12.55
CA LEU A 253 19.33 9.30 13.16
C LEU A 253 19.38 10.10 14.47
N SER A 254 18.49 11.07 14.64
CA SER A 254 18.36 11.87 15.87
C SER A 254 17.39 11.28 16.89
N GLN A 255 16.60 10.26 16.50
CA GLN A 255 15.59 9.65 17.35
C GLN A 255 16.21 8.92 18.55
N ARG A 256 15.59 9.09 19.73
CA ARG A 256 16.02 8.36 20.92
C ARG A 256 15.36 6.98 20.97
N THR A 257 16.08 6.01 21.52
CA THR A 257 15.60 4.62 21.63
C THR A 257 14.22 4.50 22.29
N HIS A 258 13.95 5.30 23.35
CA HIS A 258 12.66 5.24 24.04
C HIS A 258 11.49 5.75 23.19
N GLU A 259 11.71 6.67 22.25
CA GLU A 259 10.69 7.17 21.33
C GLU A 259 10.28 6.05 20.34
N TYR A 260 11.26 5.33 19.80
CA TYR A 260 10.99 4.16 18.96
C TYR A 260 10.27 3.04 19.74
N VAL A 261 10.71 2.75 20.97
CA VAL A 261 10.07 1.72 21.82
C VAL A 261 8.63 2.14 22.18
N ALA A 262 8.38 3.39 22.54
CA ALA A 262 7.03 3.89 22.79
C ALA A 262 6.12 3.77 21.56
N ALA A 263 6.64 4.08 20.37
CA ALA A 263 5.91 3.91 19.12
C ALA A 263 5.55 2.44 18.85
N GLN A 264 6.45 1.49 19.12
CA GLN A 264 6.16 0.05 19.00
C GLN A 264 5.09 -0.42 20.01
N ILE A 265 5.08 0.14 21.22
CA ILE A 265 4.03 -0.14 22.23
C ILE A 265 2.67 0.36 21.74
N THR A 266 2.59 1.60 21.23
CA THR A 266 1.36 2.17 20.65
C THR A 266 0.85 1.31 19.48
N ARG A 267 1.75 0.89 18.60
CA ARG A 267 1.41 -0.02 17.49
C ARG A 267 0.80 -1.34 17.97
N ALA A 268 1.44 -1.96 18.98
CA ALA A 268 0.97 -3.22 19.54
C ALA A 268 -0.39 -3.07 20.25
N ALA A 269 -0.60 -1.96 20.96
CA ALA A 269 -1.88 -1.67 21.61
C ALA A 269 -3.01 -1.59 20.58
N LEU A 270 -2.87 -0.79 19.52
CA LEU A 270 -3.89 -0.69 18.47
C LEU A 270 -4.14 -2.03 17.79
N GLN A 271 -3.09 -2.82 17.54
CA GLN A 271 -3.22 -4.15 16.93
C GLN A 271 -4.11 -5.07 17.77
N GLU A 272 -3.92 -5.07 19.08
CA GLU A 272 -4.73 -5.88 20.01
C GLU A 272 -6.15 -5.33 20.20
N GLU A 273 -6.32 -4.02 20.25
CA GLU A 273 -7.65 -3.38 20.43
C GLU A 273 -8.52 -3.50 19.17
N MET A 274 -7.95 -3.46 17.97
CA MET A 274 -8.69 -3.64 16.72
C MET A 274 -9.09 -5.10 16.47
N ARG A 275 -8.39 -6.07 17.06
CA ARG A 275 -8.66 -7.50 16.85
C ARG A 275 -10.10 -7.89 17.19
N PRO A 276 -10.62 -7.66 18.41
CA PRO A 276 -11.99 -8.01 18.75
C PRO A 276 -13.03 -7.27 17.90
N ILE A 277 -12.77 -6.01 17.53
CA ILE A 277 -13.69 -5.24 16.68
C ILE A 277 -13.85 -5.91 15.31
N LEU A 278 -12.75 -6.27 14.65
CA LEU A 278 -12.82 -6.92 13.34
C LEU A 278 -13.31 -8.38 13.42
N GLN A 279 -13.10 -9.06 14.54
CA GLN A 279 -13.66 -10.40 14.77
C GLN A 279 -15.18 -10.37 14.95
N GLU A 280 -15.70 -9.40 15.68
CA GLU A 280 -17.12 -9.28 15.98
C GLU A 280 -17.92 -8.64 14.84
N PHE A 281 -17.42 -7.52 14.30
CA PHE A 281 -18.14 -6.68 13.35
C PHE A 281 -17.69 -6.82 11.89
N GLY A 282 -16.70 -7.67 11.62
CA GLY A 282 -16.18 -7.91 10.27
C GLY A 282 -15.20 -6.85 9.79
N SER A 283 -14.95 -6.83 8.47
CA SER A 283 -13.97 -5.94 7.85
C SER A 283 -14.41 -4.46 7.91
N LEU A 284 -13.45 -3.54 8.13
CA LEU A 284 -13.73 -2.12 8.22
C LEU A 284 -13.77 -1.48 6.82
N LEU A 285 -14.87 -0.77 6.52
CA LEU A 285 -15.04 0.05 5.32
C LEU A 285 -14.69 1.51 5.62
N LEU A 286 -13.84 2.09 4.79
CA LEU A 286 -13.40 3.47 4.92
C LEU A 286 -12.89 4.03 3.58
N PRO A 287 -12.61 5.34 3.45
CA PRO A 287 -11.95 5.89 2.28
C PRO A 287 -10.55 5.31 2.05
N SER A 288 -10.13 5.16 0.78
CA SER A 288 -8.72 4.83 0.46
C SER A 288 -7.81 6.07 0.49
N ALA A 289 -8.38 7.25 0.29
CA ALA A 289 -7.72 8.55 0.34
C ALA A 289 -8.73 9.63 0.74
N PRO A 290 -8.30 10.81 1.22
CA PRO A 290 -9.23 11.87 1.63
C PRO A 290 -10.11 12.42 0.51
N GLY A 291 -9.59 12.42 -0.72
CA GLY A 291 -10.25 12.90 -1.94
C GLY A 291 -9.76 12.16 -3.17
N THR A 292 -10.03 12.69 -4.35
CA THR A 292 -9.47 12.22 -5.62
C THR A 292 -8.01 12.66 -5.79
N ALA A 293 -7.37 12.28 -6.90
CA ALA A 293 -5.97 12.59 -7.15
C ALA A 293 -5.72 14.11 -7.14
N PRO A 294 -4.83 14.63 -6.29
CA PRO A 294 -4.45 16.06 -6.28
C PRO A 294 -3.89 16.52 -7.63
N ALA A 295 -4.18 17.77 -7.98
CA ALA A 295 -3.57 18.42 -9.13
C ALA A 295 -2.07 18.64 -8.92
N GLY A 296 -1.30 18.62 -10.01
CA GLY A 296 0.16 18.74 -9.98
C GLY A 296 0.88 17.41 -9.78
N LEU A 297 2.20 17.45 -9.79
CA LEU A 297 3.07 16.27 -9.69
C LEU A 297 4.04 16.32 -8.51
N ASP A 298 3.99 17.38 -7.71
CA ASP A 298 4.94 17.60 -6.62
C ASP A 298 4.54 16.91 -5.30
N TYR A 299 3.39 16.25 -5.30
CA TYR A 299 2.83 15.58 -4.14
C TYR A 299 2.16 14.26 -4.54
N THR A 300 2.32 13.23 -3.75
CA THR A 300 1.76 11.89 -4.01
C THR A 300 0.41 11.65 -3.32
N GLY A 301 -0.17 12.66 -2.69
CA GLY A 301 -1.41 12.58 -1.90
C GLY A 301 -1.17 12.19 -0.43
N ASP A 302 -2.21 12.37 0.37
CA ASP A 302 -2.19 12.05 1.81
C ASP A 302 -2.46 10.55 2.04
N PRO A 303 -1.58 9.81 2.76
CA PRO A 303 -1.78 8.41 3.09
C PRO A 303 -2.61 8.18 4.35
N TRP A 304 -3.19 9.18 4.94
CA TRP A 304 -3.78 9.14 6.28
C TRP A 304 -4.69 7.94 6.51
N PHE A 305 -5.59 7.64 5.56
CA PHE A 305 -6.52 6.51 5.66
C PHE A 305 -5.86 5.12 5.54
N CYS A 306 -4.67 5.04 4.96
CA CYS A 306 -3.95 3.78 4.77
C CYS A 306 -2.93 3.50 5.89
N ALA A 307 -2.38 4.56 6.50
CA ALA A 307 -1.26 4.49 7.42
C ALA A 307 -1.52 3.62 8.67
N PRO A 308 -2.67 3.72 9.37
CA PRO A 308 -2.94 2.92 10.55
C PRO A 308 -2.86 1.42 10.30
N TRP A 309 -3.47 0.97 9.22
CA TRP A 309 -3.58 -0.46 8.86
C TRP A 309 -2.26 -1.03 8.36
N SER A 310 -1.42 -0.19 7.75
CA SER A 310 -0.04 -0.56 7.46
C SER A 310 0.79 -0.66 8.73
N SER A 311 0.63 0.30 9.65
CA SER A 311 1.35 0.31 10.92
C SER A 311 1.08 -0.94 11.75
N ILE A 312 -0.18 -1.38 11.86
CA ILE A 312 -0.54 -2.60 12.59
C ILE A 312 -0.41 -3.89 11.76
N GLY A 313 -0.02 -3.80 10.50
CA GLY A 313 0.23 -4.96 9.63
C GLY A 313 -1.01 -5.70 9.15
N TYR A 314 -2.21 -5.11 9.20
CA TYR A 314 -3.46 -5.74 8.78
C TYR A 314 -3.68 -5.64 7.27
N PRO A 315 -4.26 -6.67 6.62
CA PRO A 315 -4.49 -6.67 5.18
C PRO A 315 -5.53 -5.62 4.79
N ALA A 316 -5.38 -5.05 3.59
CA ALA A 316 -6.34 -4.09 3.07
C ALA A 316 -6.39 -4.13 1.53
N ILE A 317 -7.58 -3.86 1.00
CA ILE A 317 -7.85 -3.75 -0.42
C ILE A 317 -8.47 -2.38 -0.73
N SER A 318 -8.04 -1.75 -1.82
CA SER A 318 -8.65 -0.55 -2.39
C SER A 318 -9.46 -0.93 -3.61
N LEU A 319 -10.74 -0.61 -3.60
CA LEU A 319 -11.71 -0.94 -4.63
C LEU A 319 -12.22 0.35 -5.30
N PRO A 320 -12.05 0.53 -6.61
CA PRO A 320 -12.63 1.66 -7.33
C PRO A 320 -14.15 1.72 -7.10
N ASN A 321 -14.67 2.91 -6.83
CA ASN A 321 -16.07 3.10 -6.45
C ASN A 321 -16.73 4.32 -7.12
N GLY A 322 -16.27 4.70 -8.28
CA GLY A 322 -16.80 5.82 -9.07
C GLY A 322 -15.75 6.90 -9.34
N THR A 323 -16.26 8.04 -9.82
CA THR A 323 -15.45 9.22 -10.16
C THR A 323 -16.09 10.48 -9.60
N ASP A 324 -15.29 11.52 -9.38
CA ASP A 324 -15.77 12.85 -9.06
C ASP A 324 -16.36 13.57 -10.29
N ALA A 325 -16.78 14.81 -10.10
CA ALA A 325 -17.33 15.66 -11.17
C ALA A 325 -16.31 16.00 -12.28
N GLN A 326 -15.01 15.85 -12.01
CA GLN A 326 -13.93 16.02 -12.98
C GLN A 326 -13.53 14.72 -13.68
N GLY A 327 -14.18 13.61 -13.35
CA GLY A 327 -13.90 12.28 -13.89
C GLY A 327 -12.69 11.59 -13.25
N LEU A 328 -12.17 12.09 -12.12
CA LEU A 328 -11.07 11.47 -11.39
C LEU A 328 -11.62 10.37 -10.47
N PRO A 329 -10.95 9.19 -10.42
CA PRO A 329 -11.41 8.07 -9.60
C PRO A 329 -11.33 8.36 -8.10
N HIS A 330 -12.27 7.77 -7.36
CA HIS A 330 -12.18 7.56 -5.92
C HIS A 330 -12.41 6.07 -5.61
N ALA A 331 -12.04 5.65 -4.40
CA ALA A 331 -12.13 4.26 -4.00
C ALA A 331 -12.50 4.10 -2.53
N VAL A 332 -13.14 2.98 -2.22
CA VAL A 332 -13.31 2.51 -0.84
C VAL A 332 -12.16 1.56 -0.49
N GLN A 333 -11.74 1.60 0.76
CA GLN A 333 -10.80 0.67 1.36
C GLN A 333 -11.56 -0.31 2.24
N VAL A 334 -11.22 -1.59 2.14
CA VAL A 334 -11.68 -2.62 3.06
C VAL A 334 -10.50 -3.16 3.81
N VAL A 335 -10.54 -3.09 5.14
CA VAL A 335 -9.47 -3.58 6.03
C VAL A 335 -9.94 -4.84 6.73
N GLY A 336 -9.18 -5.91 6.60
CA GLY A 336 -9.45 -7.19 7.24
C GLY A 336 -8.61 -7.43 8.49
N LEU A 337 -8.97 -8.47 9.24
CA LEU A 337 -8.19 -8.94 10.39
C LEU A 337 -6.81 -9.45 9.93
N GLY A 338 -5.78 -9.16 10.71
CA GLY A 338 -4.43 -9.67 10.45
C GLY A 338 -4.38 -11.20 10.35
N GLY A 339 -3.83 -11.71 9.25
CA GLY A 339 -3.79 -13.14 8.93
C GLY A 339 -5.03 -13.69 8.23
N ALA A 340 -6.09 -12.91 8.06
CA ALA A 340 -7.33 -13.32 7.40
C ALA A 340 -7.40 -12.86 5.92
N ASP A 341 -6.27 -12.87 5.23
CA ASP A 341 -6.16 -12.41 3.84
C ASP A 341 -7.14 -13.10 2.89
N ALA A 342 -7.31 -14.41 3.02
CA ALA A 342 -8.23 -15.17 2.20
C ALA A 342 -9.71 -14.82 2.43
N SER A 343 -10.05 -14.35 3.64
CA SER A 343 -11.42 -13.92 3.96
C SER A 343 -11.70 -12.50 3.47
N LEU A 344 -10.66 -11.69 3.24
CA LEU A 344 -10.78 -10.33 2.75
C LEU A 344 -10.90 -10.31 1.22
N LEU A 345 -10.26 -11.25 0.54
CA LEU A 345 -10.28 -11.44 -0.92
C LEU A 345 -11.45 -12.32 -1.38
#